data_48a2f58868bab6fc565f3a9312d3ed7f
#
_entry.id   48a2f58868bab6fc565f3a9312d3ed7f
#
_cell.length_a   1.000
_cell.length_b   1.000
_cell.length_c   1.000
_cell.angle_alpha   90.00
_cell.angle_beta   90.00
_cell.angle_gamma   90.00
#
_symmetry.space_group_name_H-M   'P 1'
#
loop_
_entity.id
_entity.type
_entity.pdbx_description
1 polymer ?
#
loop_
_entity_poly.entity_id
_entity_poly.type
_entity_poly.pdbx_seq_one_letter_code
_entity_poly.pdbx_strand_id
1 'polypeptide(L)'
;MQTDLWLMTLIWALPLGTALLARGRWLDRAVRPAAIGTALMVVLLSLWAFVREGSDHAFARSEAVWAPVVLGIRYHVGIDGLTSVLLPVSAGIILAVLIAAPRRVLKSGVIRQILLTESLLLGVLVSLDLSILTLFWVASLLPLLFDLRRRGEYGAARMLMIVGTASSLPMLLFVGLLTVLRAKSGAAVQTPYDLVALAQRQLTDPLPSWLGGLAMVGALVRMGCFPLHFWIVPLSERGPAPLVLTAFATPLGMFLLTRVTMPLFPELFTAAMPILLPLGLLTATYGAILAMAQYDLRRMLGYFWISQQGFLLAGIAAMNAPGVSGALIHAIGTVVVRTGLALLIGGIDARTGTTDVRRLGGLVRTAPRMATGFLLLAMAAVGSPGTLGFVSEDLIVQGLLDHHSIAAVTVLVTTALNGIVLFLAFQRVFLGDGGTFGAGPLVSSPQFPDLLPRERWVAVALFGLLLAGGLLPAPLLAVRTSVVDALHGIEMPGLAAPQDESHAAEPAHAP
;
A
#
# COMPACT_ATOMS: atom_id res chain seq x y z
N MET A 1 -18.83 -17.93 13.74
CA MET A 1 -19.63 -17.14 12.77
C MET A 1 -20.08 -15.78 13.30
N GLN A 2 -20.86 -15.65 14.37
CA GLN A 2 -21.27 -14.33 14.87
C GLN A 2 -20.12 -13.52 15.49
N THR A 3 -19.20 -14.13 16.19
CA THR A 3 -18.01 -13.47 16.78
C THR A 3 -17.11 -12.83 15.73
N ASP A 4 -16.98 -13.46 14.58
CA ASP A 4 -16.10 -13.01 13.50
C ASP A 4 -16.67 -11.78 12.79
N LEU A 5 -17.99 -11.71 12.62
CA LEU A 5 -18.67 -10.54 12.08
C LEU A 5 -18.41 -9.27 12.89
N TRP A 6 -18.55 -9.37 14.22
CA TRP A 6 -18.32 -8.24 15.11
C TRP A 6 -16.87 -7.77 15.06
N LEU A 7 -15.91 -8.72 15.04
CA LEU A 7 -14.50 -8.38 14.92
C LEU A 7 -14.20 -7.59 13.66
N MET A 8 -14.59 -8.09 12.48
CA MET A 8 -14.34 -7.45 11.19
C MET A 8 -15.04 -6.11 11.08
N THR A 9 -16.26 -6.01 11.63
CA THR A 9 -16.99 -4.75 11.69
C THR A 9 -16.30 -3.75 12.60
N LEU A 10 -15.80 -4.17 13.78
CA LEU A 10 -15.11 -3.30 14.71
C LEU A 10 -13.81 -2.74 14.13
N ILE A 11 -13.07 -3.48 13.29
CA ILE A 11 -11.83 -3.02 12.68
C ILE A 11 -12.02 -1.70 11.94
N TRP A 12 -13.08 -1.54 11.16
CA TRP A 12 -13.33 -0.30 10.44
C TRP A 12 -14.29 0.66 11.17
N ALA A 13 -15.21 0.16 11.98
CA ALA A 13 -16.22 0.98 12.62
C ALA A 13 -15.68 1.75 13.86
N LEU A 14 -14.69 1.21 14.59
CA LEU A 14 -14.08 1.89 15.74
C LEU A 14 -13.45 3.25 15.38
N PRO A 15 -12.60 3.36 14.32
CA PRO A 15 -12.07 4.65 13.92
C PRO A 15 -13.16 5.62 13.48
N LEU A 16 -14.20 5.14 12.77
CA LEU A 16 -15.35 5.94 12.38
C LEU A 16 -16.09 6.49 13.61
N GLY A 17 -16.42 5.62 14.54
CA GLY A 17 -17.10 5.99 15.78
C GLY A 17 -16.33 7.03 16.57
N THR A 18 -15.02 6.84 16.75
CA THR A 18 -14.15 7.79 17.43
C THR A 18 -14.09 9.14 16.68
N ALA A 19 -14.00 9.12 15.34
CA ALA A 19 -13.99 10.34 14.54
C ALA A 19 -15.31 11.14 14.66
N LEU A 20 -16.43 10.45 14.74
CA LEU A 20 -17.76 11.05 14.87
C LEU A 20 -18.00 11.59 16.29
N LEU A 21 -17.62 10.84 17.32
CA LEU A 21 -17.78 11.24 18.73
C LEU A 21 -16.84 12.38 19.12
N ALA A 22 -15.67 12.46 18.49
CA ALA A 22 -14.68 13.52 18.73
C ALA A 22 -15.09 14.90 18.18
N ARG A 23 -16.39 15.19 18.09
CA ARG A 23 -16.97 16.48 17.68
C ARG A 23 -17.31 17.32 18.90
N GLY A 24 -16.53 18.37 19.18
CA GLY A 24 -16.85 19.30 20.26
C GLY A 24 -15.58 19.92 20.84
N ARG A 25 -15.62 21.21 21.18
CA ARG A 25 -14.49 21.95 21.75
C ARG A 25 -13.98 21.35 23.08
N TRP A 26 -14.84 20.72 23.83
CA TRP A 26 -14.52 20.07 25.12
C TRP A 26 -13.65 18.83 24.95
N LEU A 27 -13.71 18.16 23.80
CA LEU A 27 -13.00 16.93 23.50
C LEU A 27 -11.66 17.16 22.79
N ASP A 28 -11.32 18.39 22.41
CA ASP A 28 -10.09 18.69 21.62
C ASP A 28 -8.80 18.21 22.32
N ARG A 29 -8.75 18.24 23.66
CA ARG A 29 -7.61 17.72 24.44
C ARG A 29 -7.55 16.18 24.47
N ALA A 30 -8.70 15.53 24.44
CA ALA A 30 -8.84 14.08 24.50
C ALA A 30 -8.78 13.39 23.11
N VAL A 31 -8.94 14.12 22.01
CA VAL A 31 -9.00 13.56 20.65
C VAL A 31 -7.75 12.75 20.29
N ARG A 32 -6.56 13.25 20.61
CA ARG A 32 -5.32 12.54 20.29
C ARG A 32 -5.12 11.27 21.13
N PRO A 33 -5.24 11.28 22.44
CA PRO A 33 -5.20 10.05 23.24
C PRO A 33 -6.26 9.04 22.82
N ALA A 34 -7.49 9.47 22.56
CA ALA A 34 -8.56 8.61 22.08
C ALA A 34 -8.23 7.99 20.71
N ALA A 35 -7.70 8.79 19.76
CA ALA A 35 -7.28 8.30 18.45
C ALA A 35 -6.15 7.27 18.54
N ILE A 36 -5.15 7.50 19.40
CA ILE A 36 -4.07 6.55 19.66
C ILE A 36 -4.63 5.26 20.28
N GLY A 37 -5.53 5.36 21.25
CA GLY A 37 -6.19 4.20 21.86
C GLY A 37 -7.01 3.40 20.84
N THR A 38 -7.77 4.09 19.98
CA THR A 38 -8.52 3.46 18.89
C THR A 38 -7.60 2.76 17.89
N ALA A 39 -6.58 3.44 17.38
CA ALA A 39 -5.64 2.85 16.43
C ALA A 39 -4.88 1.65 17.06
N LEU A 40 -4.49 1.73 18.33
CA LEU A 40 -3.89 0.60 19.05
C LEU A 40 -4.86 -0.59 19.15
N MET A 41 -6.12 -0.35 19.47
CA MET A 41 -7.15 -1.39 19.51
C MET A 41 -7.33 -2.04 18.12
N VAL A 42 -7.37 -1.25 17.05
CA VAL A 42 -7.48 -1.75 15.68
C VAL A 42 -6.25 -2.60 15.32
N VAL A 43 -5.03 -2.18 15.70
CA VAL A 43 -3.82 -3.00 15.52
C VAL A 43 -3.94 -4.33 16.24
N LEU A 44 -4.36 -4.32 17.52
CA LEU A 44 -4.52 -5.56 18.29
C LEU A 44 -5.57 -6.50 17.71
N LEU A 45 -6.72 -5.97 17.27
CA LEU A 45 -7.76 -6.73 16.60
C LEU A 45 -7.27 -7.32 15.26
N SER A 46 -6.52 -6.55 14.49
CA SER A 46 -5.95 -6.99 13.21
C SER A 46 -4.85 -8.04 13.41
N LEU A 47 -4.00 -7.90 14.43
CA LEU A 47 -2.99 -8.91 14.78
C LEU A 47 -3.63 -10.20 15.29
N TRP A 48 -4.69 -10.09 16.10
CA TRP A 48 -5.44 -11.26 16.55
C TRP A 48 -6.05 -12.01 15.36
N ALA A 49 -6.62 -11.28 14.39
CA ALA A 49 -7.13 -11.86 13.16
C ALA A 49 -6.02 -12.56 12.36
N PHE A 50 -4.85 -11.93 12.21
CA PHE A 50 -3.68 -12.51 11.53
C PHE A 50 -3.20 -13.82 12.17
N VAL A 51 -3.08 -13.86 13.50
CA VAL A 51 -2.62 -15.05 14.22
C VAL A 51 -3.64 -16.19 14.09
N ARG A 52 -4.92 -15.87 14.12
CA ARG A 52 -5.99 -16.86 13.99
C ARG A 52 -6.06 -17.47 12.59
N GLU A 53 -5.95 -16.65 11.56
CA GLU A 53 -5.96 -17.11 10.15
C GLU A 53 -4.68 -17.88 9.78
N GLY A 54 -3.54 -17.53 10.37
CA GLY A 54 -2.25 -18.19 10.11
C GLY A 54 -2.15 -19.63 10.69
N SER A 55 -3.09 -20.05 11.54
CA SER A 55 -3.12 -21.40 12.11
C SER A 55 -3.85 -22.44 11.24
N ASP A 56 -4.71 -21.99 10.34
CA ASP A 56 -5.46 -22.86 9.43
C ASP A 56 -4.94 -22.68 7.99
N HIS A 57 -4.20 -23.66 7.51
CA HIS A 57 -3.55 -23.68 6.18
C HIS A 57 -4.51 -23.76 4.99
N ALA A 58 -5.80 -23.84 5.22
CA ALA A 58 -6.80 -23.70 4.18
C ALA A 58 -7.24 -22.25 4.12
N PHE A 59 -7.64 -21.77 2.94
CA PHE A 59 -8.37 -20.52 2.72
C PHE A 59 -9.53 -20.39 3.71
N ALA A 60 -9.22 -20.23 4.99
CA ALA A 60 -10.19 -20.00 6.03
C ALA A 60 -10.67 -18.55 5.89
N ARG A 61 -11.62 -18.36 4.98
CA ARG A 61 -12.39 -17.13 4.92
C ARG A 61 -13.26 -17.11 6.16
N SER A 62 -12.87 -16.33 7.15
CA SER A 62 -13.83 -15.89 8.15
C SER A 62 -14.82 -14.98 7.43
N GLU A 63 -15.90 -15.54 6.94
CA GLU A 63 -16.96 -14.83 6.25
C GLU A 63 -18.12 -14.59 7.22
N ALA A 64 -18.63 -13.36 7.20
CA ALA A 64 -19.82 -13.02 7.92
C ALA A 64 -20.77 -12.23 7.03
N VAL A 65 -21.96 -12.76 6.84
CA VAL A 65 -23.03 -12.13 6.06
C VAL A 65 -24.08 -11.63 7.03
N TRP A 66 -24.37 -10.33 6.99
CA TRP A 66 -25.43 -9.73 7.77
C TRP A 66 -26.33 -8.86 6.90
N ALA A 67 -27.60 -8.83 7.23
CA ALA A 67 -28.67 -8.01 6.69
C ALA A 67 -29.44 -8.59 5.50
N PRO A 68 -30.72 -8.17 5.38
CA PRO A 68 -31.52 -8.48 4.21
C PRO A 68 -30.88 -7.87 2.97
N VAL A 69 -30.98 -8.58 1.85
CA VAL A 69 -30.49 -8.11 0.55
C VAL A 69 -31.30 -6.88 0.13
N VAL A 70 -30.70 -5.70 0.20
CA VAL A 70 -31.30 -4.48 -0.32
C VAL A 70 -30.65 -4.19 -1.66
N LEU A 71 -31.42 -4.18 -2.73
CA LEU A 71 -30.92 -3.97 -4.10
C LEU A 71 -29.82 -4.96 -4.55
N GLY A 72 -29.78 -6.17 -3.98
CA GLY A 72 -28.71 -7.14 -4.25
C GLY A 72 -27.41 -6.93 -3.46
N ILE A 73 -27.32 -5.87 -2.66
CA ILE A 73 -26.18 -5.56 -1.83
C ILE A 73 -26.27 -6.34 -0.52
N ARG A 74 -25.18 -7.01 -0.15
CA ARG A 74 -25.05 -7.70 1.14
C ARG A 74 -23.91 -7.13 1.93
N TYR A 75 -24.11 -6.96 3.24
CA TYR A 75 -22.98 -6.72 4.12
C TYR A 75 -22.21 -8.03 4.27
N HIS A 76 -21.26 -8.24 3.36
CA HIS A 76 -20.38 -9.39 3.34
C HIS A 76 -18.95 -8.93 3.58
N VAL A 77 -18.35 -9.34 4.69
CA VAL A 77 -17.00 -8.98 5.11
C VAL A 77 -16.21 -10.24 5.43
N GLY A 78 -14.92 -10.19 5.14
CA GLY A 78 -14.04 -11.32 5.37
C GLY A 78 -12.57 -10.91 5.39
N ILE A 79 -11.75 -11.79 5.93
CA ILE A 79 -10.31 -11.69 5.97
C ILE A 79 -9.75 -12.93 5.27
N ASP A 80 -8.82 -12.71 4.36
CA ASP A 80 -8.06 -13.76 3.68
C ASP A 80 -6.56 -13.55 3.86
N GLY A 81 -5.75 -14.41 3.27
CA GLY A 81 -4.31 -14.35 3.38
C GLY A 81 -3.73 -12.97 3.06
N LEU A 82 -4.21 -12.29 1.99
CA LEU A 82 -3.74 -10.97 1.60
C LEU A 82 -4.14 -9.90 2.64
N THR A 83 -5.40 -9.88 3.03
CA THR A 83 -5.94 -8.88 3.95
C THR A 83 -5.45 -9.10 5.37
N SER A 84 -5.19 -10.34 5.79
CA SER A 84 -4.68 -10.67 7.13
C SER A 84 -3.35 -9.96 7.45
N VAL A 85 -2.51 -9.74 6.44
CA VAL A 85 -1.23 -9.01 6.58
C VAL A 85 -1.40 -7.51 6.36
N LEU A 86 -2.21 -7.10 5.37
CA LEU A 86 -2.39 -5.68 5.06
C LEU A 86 -3.11 -4.91 6.16
N LEU A 87 -4.04 -5.54 6.88
CA LEU A 87 -4.79 -4.91 7.97
C LEU A 87 -3.88 -4.44 9.11
N PRO A 88 -3.07 -5.31 9.78
CA PRO A 88 -2.21 -4.89 10.88
C PRO A 88 -1.12 -3.91 10.43
N VAL A 89 -0.59 -4.04 9.22
CA VAL A 89 0.39 -3.11 8.66
C VAL A 89 -0.23 -1.73 8.47
N SER A 90 -1.39 -1.64 7.83
CA SER A 90 -2.08 -0.37 7.59
C SER A 90 -2.46 0.32 8.91
N ALA A 91 -3.04 -0.41 9.85
CA ALA A 91 -3.37 0.11 11.18
C ALA A 91 -2.12 0.54 11.97
N GLY A 92 -1.05 -0.27 11.91
CA GLY A 92 0.23 0.03 12.56
C GLY A 92 0.89 1.30 12.03
N ILE A 93 0.80 1.56 10.73
CA ILE A 93 1.25 2.80 10.11
C ILE A 93 0.48 4.00 10.63
N ILE A 94 -0.84 3.89 10.72
CA ILE A 94 -1.67 4.98 11.20
C ILE A 94 -1.40 5.27 12.68
N LEU A 95 -1.22 4.24 13.48
CA LEU A 95 -0.77 4.37 14.87
C LEU A 95 0.60 5.07 14.94
N ALA A 96 1.56 4.68 14.11
CA ALA A 96 2.89 5.31 14.03
C ALA A 96 2.79 6.80 13.67
N VAL A 97 1.94 7.16 12.71
CA VAL A 97 1.67 8.55 12.33
C VAL A 97 1.06 9.35 13.48
N LEU A 98 0.07 8.82 14.19
CA LEU A 98 -0.57 9.48 15.34
C LEU A 98 0.41 9.69 16.52
N ILE A 99 1.34 8.78 16.73
CA ILE A 99 2.36 8.88 17.79
C ILE A 99 3.48 9.84 17.40
N ALA A 100 4.10 9.67 16.23
CA ALA A 100 5.36 10.34 15.88
C ALA A 100 5.16 11.71 15.23
N ALA A 101 4.07 11.95 14.48
CA ALA A 101 3.91 13.20 13.74
C ALA A 101 3.93 14.43 14.67
N PRO A 102 4.52 15.56 14.20
CA PRO A 102 4.65 16.78 14.99
C PRO A 102 3.30 17.30 15.49
N ARG A 103 3.22 17.64 16.78
CA ARG A 103 1.96 18.13 17.41
C ARG A 103 1.38 19.33 16.72
N ARG A 104 2.23 20.21 16.15
CA ARG A 104 1.77 21.42 15.42
C ARG A 104 0.92 21.08 14.19
N VAL A 105 1.12 19.91 13.59
CA VAL A 105 0.38 19.46 12.41
C VAL A 105 -0.85 18.62 12.79
N LEU A 106 -0.78 17.89 13.89
CA LEU A 106 -1.87 17.04 14.42
C LEU A 106 -2.90 17.85 15.21
N LYS A 107 -3.58 18.79 14.53
CA LYS A 107 -4.76 19.46 15.10
C LYS A 107 -5.95 18.48 15.15
N SER A 108 -6.91 18.71 16.04
CA SER A 108 -8.11 17.86 16.21
C SER A 108 -8.84 17.56 14.89
N GLY A 109 -8.93 18.56 13.99
CA GLY A 109 -9.52 18.36 12.66
C GLY A 109 -8.76 17.36 11.80
N VAL A 110 -7.41 17.42 11.80
CA VAL A 110 -6.56 16.49 11.04
C VAL A 110 -6.66 15.08 11.63
N ILE A 111 -6.64 14.95 12.96
CA ILE A 111 -6.79 13.64 13.63
C ILE A 111 -8.11 12.98 13.24
N ARG A 112 -9.22 13.73 13.25
CA ARG A 112 -10.52 13.22 12.78
C ARG A 112 -10.48 12.76 11.32
N GLN A 113 -9.82 13.51 10.43
CA GLN A 113 -9.66 13.08 9.03
C GLN A 113 -8.78 11.83 8.91
N ILE A 114 -7.75 11.67 9.75
CA ILE A 114 -6.94 10.46 9.83
C ILE A 114 -7.81 9.26 10.18
N LEU A 115 -8.60 9.34 11.26
CA LEU A 115 -9.49 8.26 11.70
C LEU A 115 -10.58 7.92 10.65
N LEU A 116 -11.15 8.93 9.98
CA LEU A 116 -12.08 8.70 8.87
C LEU A 116 -11.40 7.98 7.71
N THR A 117 -10.19 8.39 7.34
CA THR A 117 -9.42 7.73 6.29
C THR A 117 -9.08 6.29 6.68
N GLU A 118 -8.64 6.07 7.92
CA GLU A 118 -8.38 4.74 8.48
C GLU A 118 -9.60 3.82 8.33
N SER A 119 -10.74 4.26 8.81
CA SER A 119 -12.01 3.51 8.69
C SER A 119 -12.31 3.11 7.25
N LEU A 120 -12.19 4.07 6.32
CA LEU A 120 -12.52 3.85 4.91
C LEU A 120 -11.53 2.91 4.21
N LEU A 121 -10.23 3.02 4.53
CA LEU A 121 -9.20 2.11 4.00
C LEU A 121 -9.39 0.67 4.50
N LEU A 122 -9.60 0.52 5.81
CA LEU A 122 -9.83 -0.80 6.41
C LEU A 122 -11.16 -1.40 5.93
N GLY A 123 -12.18 -0.55 5.70
CA GLY A 123 -13.43 -0.96 5.08
C GLY A 123 -13.27 -1.53 3.67
N VAL A 124 -12.38 -0.95 2.84
CA VAL A 124 -12.04 -1.55 1.53
C VAL A 124 -11.43 -2.94 1.70
N LEU A 125 -10.47 -3.08 2.64
CA LEU A 125 -9.75 -4.35 2.83
C LEU A 125 -10.66 -5.50 3.27
N VAL A 126 -11.61 -5.25 4.18
CA VAL A 126 -12.48 -6.31 4.71
C VAL A 126 -13.71 -6.60 3.83
N SER A 127 -14.01 -5.76 2.84
CA SER A 127 -15.22 -5.91 2.02
C SER A 127 -15.09 -7.07 1.02
N LEU A 128 -16.05 -7.99 1.04
CA LEU A 128 -16.23 -9.07 0.08
C LEU A 128 -17.41 -8.81 -0.90
N ASP A 129 -18.20 -7.77 -0.67
CA ASP A 129 -19.21 -7.28 -1.61
C ASP A 129 -18.63 -6.12 -2.42
N LEU A 130 -18.67 -6.25 -3.75
CA LEU A 130 -18.08 -5.30 -4.70
C LEU A 130 -18.70 -3.89 -4.59
N SER A 131 -20.00 -3.80 -4.25
CA SER A 131 -20.70 -2.52 -4.09
C SER A 131 -20.22 -1.79 -2.85
N ILE A 132 -20.05 -2.50 -1.72
CA ILE A 132 -19.54 -1.96 -0.47
C ILE A 132 -18.07 -1.59 -0.62
N LEU A 133 -17.26 -2.45 -1.26
CA LEU A 133 -15.87 -2.16 -1.59
C LEU A 133 -15.78 -0.86 -2.40
N THR A 134 -16.60 -0.71 -3.45
CA THR A 134 -16.62 0.49 -4.28
C THR A 134 -17.04 1.73 -3.50
N LEU A 135 -18.01 1.61 -2.59
CA LEU A 135 -18.41 2.72 -1.71
C LEU A 135 -17.24 3.20 -0.84
N PHE A 136 -16.55 2.29 -0.15
CA PHE A 136 -15.38 2.62 0.65
C PHE A 136 -14.24 3.16 -0.21
N TRP A 137 -14.02 2.59 -1.40
CA TRP A 137 -13.02 3.05 -2.37
C TRP A 137 -13.22 4.52 -2.75
N VAL A 138 -14.44 4.88 -3.17
CA VAL A 138 -14.79 6.26 -3.54
C VAL A 138 -14.63 7.19 -2.34
N ALA A 139 -15.15 6.79 -1.18
CA ALA A 139 -15.15 7.60 0.03
C ALA A 139 -13.74 7.83 0.59
N SER A 140 -12.79 6.92 0.37
CA SER A 140 -11.46 6.95 1.00
C SER A 140 -10.61 8.20 0.67
N LEU A 141 -10.88 8.89 -0.43
CA LEU A 141 -10.20 10.16 -0.79
C LEU A 141 -10.87 11.41 -0.24
N LEU A 142 -12.14 11.32 0.20
CA LEU A 142 -12.90 12.48 0.65
C LEU A 142 -12.29 13.20 1.86
N PRO A 143 -11.81 12.52 2.90
CA PRO A 143 -11.21 13.20 4.06
C PRO A 143 -10.03 14.09 3.65
N LEU A 144 -9.14 13.58 2.79
CA LEU A 144 -7.98 14.33 2.30
C LEU A 144 -8.40 15.49 1.39
N LEU A 145 -9.38 15.28 0.50
CA LEU A 145 -9.93 16.33 -0.36
C LEU A 145 -10.53 17.49 0.45
N PHE A 146 -11.29 17.18 1.50
CA PHE A 146 -11.88 18.20 2.37
C PHE A 146 -10.82 18.96 3.16
N ASP A 147 -9.77 18.30 3.65
CA ASP A 147 -8.69 18.98 4.38
C ASP A 147 -7.89 19.91 3.47
N LEU A 148 -7.53 19.48 2.25
CA LEU A 148 -6.85 20.31 1.27
C LEU A 148 -7.67 21.56 0.92
N ARG A 149 -8.97 21.44 0.68
CA ARG A 149 -9.86 22.58 0.43
C ARG A 149 -9.91 23.56 1.60
N ARG A 150 -10.02 23.04 2.84
CA ARG A 150 -10.01 23.87 4.06
C ARG A 150 -8.72 24.65 4.27
N ARG A 151 -7.60 24.14 3.74
CA ARG A 151 -6.28 24.79 3.80
C ARG A 151 -6.06 25.79 2.68
N GLY A 152 -6.97 25.89 1.71
CA GLY A 152 -6.79 26.73 0.52
C GLY A 152 -5.88 26.12 -0.54
N GLU A 153 -5.50 24.83 -0.41
CA GLU A 153 -4.67 24.10 -1.37
C GLU A 153 -5.51 23.61 -2.57
N TYR A 154 -6.15 24.56 -3.25
CA TYR A 154 -7.11 24.27 -4.33
C TYR A 154 -6.47 23.54 -5.52
N GLY A 155 -5.18 23.78 -5.80
CA GLY A 155 -4.45 23.11 -6.87
C GLY A 155 -4.32 21.60 -6.59
N ALA A 156 -3.81 21.23 -5.41
CA ALA A 156 -3.70 19.83 -4.98
C ALA A 156 -5.08 19.18 -4.82
N ALA A 157 -6.07 19.91 -4.30
CA ALA A 157 -7.44 19.42 -4.17
C ALA A 157 -8.08 19.13 -5.54
N ARG A 158 -7.87 19.99 -6.55
CA ARG A 158 -8.35 19.77 -7.92
C ARG A 158 -7.71 18.53 -8.54
N MET A 159 -6.38 18.36 -8.40
CA MET A 159 -5.69 17.17 -8.89
C MET A 159 -6.22 15.90 -8.22
N LEU A 160 -6.39 15.91 -6.90
CA LEU A 160 -6.96 14.79 -6.17
C LEU A 160 -8.40 14.49 -6.61
N MET A 161 -9.20 15.50 -6.90
CA MET A 161 -10.57 15.32 -7.40
C MET A 161 -10.58 14.70 -8.81
N ILE A 162 -9.73 15.17 -9.73
CA ILE A 162 -9.61 14.60 -11.09
C ILE A 162 -9.25 13.11 -11.00
N VAL A 163 -8.21 12.79 -10.21
CA VAL A 163 -7.75 11.39 -10.06
C VAL A 163 -8.77 10.57 -9.29
N GLY A 164 -9.36 11.13 -8.25
CA GLY A 164 -10.44 10.49 -7.50
C GLY A 164 -11.61 10.10 -8.41
N THR A 165 -12.02 10.99 -9.30
CA THR A 165 -13.06 10.71 -10.31
C THR A 165 -12.56 9.68 -11.32
N ALA A 166 -11.35 9.84 -11.86
CA ALA A 166 -10.76 8.93 -12.84
C ALA A 166 -10.57 7.50 -12.32
N SER A 167 -10.32 7.33 -11.02
CA SER A 167 -10.22 6.00 -10.38
C SER A 167 -11.56 5.45 -9.92
N SER A 168 -12.50 6.31 -9.53
CA SER A 168 -13.79 5.90 -8.95
C SER A 168 -14.89 5.68 -10.00
N LEU A 169 -14.91 6.49 -11.06
CA LEU A 169 -15.92 6.37 -12.12
C LEU A 169 -15.85 5.00 -12.81
N PRO A 170 -14.70 4.45 -13.21
CA PRO A 170 -14.63 3.11 -13.75
C PRO A 170 -15.17 2.03 -12.79
N MET A 171 -14.89 2.15 -11.49
CA MET A 171 -15.41 1.21 -10.49
C MET A 171 -16.95 1.30 -10.34
N LEU A 172 -17.50 2.52 -10.34
CA LEU A 172 -18.94 2.72 -10.30
C LEU A 172 -19.60 2.18 -11.57
N LEU A 173 -18.99 2.39 -12.75
CA LEU A 173 -19.46 1.83 -14.01
C LEU A 173 -19.37 0.30 -14.00
N PHE A 174 -18.31 -0.28 -13.45
CA PHE A 174 -18.18 -1.73 -13.29
C PHE A 174 -19.36 -2.30 -12.50
N VAL A 175 -19.67 -1.77 -11.33
CA VAL A 175 -20.79 -2.21 -10.49
C VAL A 175 -22.13 -2.00 -11.21
N GLY A 176 -22.35 -0.83 -11.82
CA GLY A 176 -23.59 -0.51 -12.53
C GLY A 176 -23.85 -1.40 -13.74
N LEU A 177 -22.81 -1.66 -14.55
CA LEU A 177 -22.92 -2.53 -15.73
C LEU A 177 -23.07 -4.00 -15.34
N LEU A 178 -22.39 -4.44 -14.27
CA LEU A 178 -22.60 -5.77 -13.70
C LEU A 178 -24.05 -5.98 -13.30
N THR A 179 -24.68 -4.97 -12.68
CA THR A 179 -26.12 -5.00 -12.35
C THR A 179 -26.99 -5.22 -13.59
N VAL A 180 -26.74 -4.44 -14.64
CA VAL A 180 -27.51 -4.52 -15.90
C VAL A 180 -27.33 -5.88 -16.58
N LEU A 181 -26.11 -6.39 -16.63
CA LEU A 181 -25.79 -7.69 -17.22
C LEU A 181 -26.52 -8.82 -16.48
N ARG A 182 -26.48 -8.80 -15.15
CA ARG A 182 -27.14 -9.81 -14.31
C ARG A 182 -28.68 -9.72 -14.38
N ALA A 183 -29.25 -8.54 -14.49
CA ALA A 183 -30.68 -8.37 -14.69
C ALA A 183 -31.17 -8.93 -16.04
N LYS A 184 -30.35 -8.81 -17.09
CA LYS A 184 -30.67 -9.34 -18.43
C LYS A 184 -30.61 -10.87 -18.53
N SER A 185 -29.75 -11.53 -17.73
CA SER A 185 -29.60 -12.99 -17.76
C SER A 185 -30.81 -13.76 -17.20
N GLY A 186 -31.83 -13.06 -16.66
CA GLY A 186 -33.03 -13.67 -16.09
C GLY A 186 -32.82 -14.54 -14.86
N ALA A 187 -31.58 -14.78 -14.49
CA ALA A 187 -31.21 -15.49 -13.26
C ALA A 187 -31.51 -14.56 -12.08
N ALA A 188 -32.42 -14.98 -11.20
CA ALA A 188 -32.59 -14.35 -9.88
C ALA A 188 -31.33 -14.55 -9.05
N VAL A 189 -30.25 -13.81 -9.38
CA VAL A 189 -28.96 -13.90 -8.70
C VAL A 189 -29.12 -13.20 -7.38
N GLN A 190 -29.27 -13.98 -6.30
CA GLN A 190 -29.43 -13.45 -4.95
C GLN A 190 -28.21 -12.64 -4.46
N THR A 191 -27.03 -12.79 -5.11
CA THR A 191 -25.76 -12.18 -4.71
C THR A 191 -24.94 -11.69 -5.92
N PRO A 192 -25.41 -10.65 -6.63
CA PRO A 192 -24.76 -10.22 -7.87
C PRO A 192 -23.36 -9.58 -7.66
N TYR A 193 -23.07 -9.11 -6.45
CA TYR A 193 -21.85 -8.35 -6.12
C TYR A 193 -20.88 -9.10 -5.19
N ASP A 194 -21.22 -10.30 -4.79
CA ASP A 194 -20.38 -11.13 -3.92
C ASP A 194 -19.13 -11.60 -4.67
N LEU A 195 -17.96 -11.13 -4.26
CA LEU A 195 -16.68 -11.43 -4.93
C LEU A 195 -16.36 -12.93 -4.92
N VAL A 196 -16.74 -13.63 -3.85
CA VAL A 196 -16.53 -15.08 -3.72
C VAL A 196 -17.40 -15.83 -4.73
N ALA A 197 -18.70 -15.49 -4.77
CA ALA A 197 -19.63 -16.09 -5.70
C ALA A 197 -19.28 -15.73 -7.16
N LEU A 198 -18.81 -14.51 -7.42
CA LEU A 198 -18.36 -14.09 -8.74
C LEU A 198 -17.14 -14.90 -9.20
N ALA A 199 -16.13 -15.08 -8.34
CA ALA A 199 -14.95 -15.85 -8.67
C ALA A 199 -15.28 -17.34 -8.96
N GLN A 200 -16.17 -17.95 -8.17
CA GLN A 200 -16.61 -19.32 -8.41
C GLN A 200 -17.40 -19.47 -9.74
N ARG A 201 -18.22 -18.47 -10.09
CA ARG A 201 -19.00 -18.47 -11.33
C ARG A 201 -18.17 -18.20 -12.57
N GLN A 202 -17.00 -17.60 -12.45
CA GLN A 202 -16.15 -17.30 -13.59
C GLN A 202 -15.82 -18.53 -14.43
N LEU A 203 -15.79 -19.72 -13.83
CA LEU A 203 -15.54 -20.99 -14.50
C LEU A 203 -16.74 -21.48 -15.36
N THR A 204 -17.98 -21.09 -15.02
CA THR A 204 -19.21 -21.59 -15.67
C THR A 204 -19.95 -20.51 -16.48
N ASP A 205 -19.84 -19.26 -16.09
CA ASP A 205 -20.52 -18.10 -16.70
C ASP A 205 -19.59 -16.88 -16.61
N PRO A 206 -18.52 -16.83 -17.46
CA PRO A 206 -17.49 -15.79 -17.40
C PRO A 206 -18.07 -14.40 -17.69
N LEU A 207 -17.59 -13.43 -16.95
CA LEU A 207 -17.92 -12.02 -17.18
C LEU A 207 -17.15 -11.51 -18.42
N PRO A 208 -17.75 -10.59 -19.20
CA PRO A 208 -17.08 -9.99 -20.33
C PRO A 208 -15.77 -9.29 -19.93
N SER A 209 -14.67 -9.60 -20.62
CA SER A 209 -13.31 -9.11 -20.28
C SER A 209 -13.21 -7.58 -20.24
N TRP A 210 -13.93 -6.85 -21.10
CA TRP A 210 -13.96 -5.38 -21.09
C TRP A 210 -14.44 -4.79 -19.75
N LEU A 211 -15.30 -5.52 -19.03
CA LEU A 211 -15.78 -5.11 -17.71
C LEU A 211 -14.63 -5.08 -16.68
N GLY A 212 -13.76 -6.08 -16.74
CA GLY A 212 -12.52 -6.12 -15.94
C GLY A 212 -11.56 -4.98 -16.27
N GLY A 213 -11.55 -4.51 -17.51
CA GLY A 213 -10.80 -3.34 -17.94
C GLY A 213 -11.13 -2.07 -17.15
N LEU A 214 -12.39 -1.89 -16.74
CA LEU A 214 -12.80 -0.77 -15.89
C LEU A 214 -12.15 -0.85 -14.50
N ALA A 215 -12.16 -2.03 -13.87
CA ALA A 215 -11.52 -2.22 -12.57
C ALA A 215 -10.00 -2.03 -12.67
N MET A 216 -9.36 -2.55 -13.73
CA MET A 216 -7.94 -2.39 -14.01
C MET A 216 -7.54 -0.92 -14.17
N VAL A 217 -8.29 -0.13 -14.95
CA VAL A 217 -8.04 1.32 -15.08
C VAL A 217 -8.18 2.02 -13.74
N GLY A 218 -9.23 1.75 -12.97
CA GLY A 218 -9.42 2.30 -11.62
C GLY A 218 -8.23 2.01 -10.71
N ALA A 219 -7.69 0.79 -10.75
CA ALA A 219 -6.54 0.35 -9.99
C ALA A 219 -5.24 1.07 -10.41
N LEU A 220 -4.94 1.12 -11.70
CA LEU A 220 -3.72 1.76 -12.24
C LEU A 220 -3.69 3.28 -11.96
N VAL A 221 -4.84 3.95 -12.08
CA VAL A 221 -4.98 5.37 -11.68
C VAL A 221 -4.66 5.56 -10.20
N ARG A 222 -5.17 4.67 -9.34
CA ARG A 222 -4.96 4.74 -7.89
C ARG A 222 -3.53 4.38 -7.48
N MET A 223 -2.86 3.48 -8.18
CA MET A 223 -1.44 3.22 -8.01
C MET A 223 -0.60 4.44 -8.39
N GLY A 224 -1.06 5.24 -9.34
CA GLY A 224 -0.29 6.36 -9.89
C GLY A 224 0.81 5.87 -10.83
N CYS A 225 0.54 4.86 -11.64
CA CYS A 225 1.42 4.44 -12.71
C CYS A 225 1.52 5.50 -13.79
N PHE A 226 2.66 5.55 -14.50
CA PHE A 226 2.82 6.44 -15.65
C PHE A 226 1.72 6.14 -16.70
N PRO A 227 1.12 7.15 -17.34
CA PRO A 227 1.27 8.59 -17.14
C PRO A 227 0.37 9.17 -16.03
N LEU A 228 -0.37 8.35 -15.29
CA LEU A 228 -1.43 8.76 -14.34
C LEU A 228 -0.90 9.15 -12.95
N HIS A 229 0.40 9.38 -12.79
CA HIS A 229 1.09 9.67 -11.52
C HIS A 229 1.08 11.13 -11.09
N PHE A 230 0.64 12.06 -11.94
CA PHE A 230 0.78 13.51 -11.80
C PHE A 230 0.20 14.10 -10.50
N TRP A 231 -0.63 13.38 -9.79
CA TRP A 231 -1.27 13.80 -8.54
C TRP A 231 -0.45 13.51 -7.28
N ILE A 232 0.44 12.52 -7.33
CA ILE A 232 1.19 12.03 -6.16
C ILE A 232 2.15 13.08 -5.64
N VAL A 233 2.92 13.71 -6.52
CA VAL A 233 3.96 14.67 -6.14
C VAL A 233 3.38 15.96 -5.54
N PRO A 234 2.39 16.64 -6.18
CA PRO A 234 1.75 17.81 -5.57
C PRO A 234 1.10 17.50 -4.22
N LEU A 235 0.54 16.29 -4.07
CA LEU A 235 -0.05 15.86 -2.82
C LEU A 235 1.00 15.63 -1.73
N SER A 236 2.14 15.02 -2.07
CA SER A 236 3.26 14.79 -1.14
C SER A 236 3.89 16.11 -0.68
N GLU A 237 3.99 17.09 -1.58
CA GLU A 237 4.56 18.41 -1.31
C GLU A 237 3.64 19.29 -0.45
N ARG A 238 2.37 19.43 -0.85
CA ARG A 238 1.43 20.42 -0.29
C ARG A 238 0.45 19.86 0.71
N GLY A 239 0.23 18.55 0.68
CA GLY A 239 -0.69 17.89 1.61
C GLY A 239 -0.18 17.88 3.04
N PRO A 240 -1.10 17.78 4.03
CA PRO A 240 -0.71 17.55 5.42
C PRO A 240 -0.06 16.17 5.53
N ALA A 241 1.26 16.12 5.75
CA ALA A 241 2.03 14.88 5.73
C ALA A 241 1.38 13.72 6.52
N PRO A 242 0.86 13.89 7.75
CA PRO A 242 0.19 12.81 8.48
C PRO A 242 -1.01 12.23 7.74
N LEU A 243 -1.87 13.08 7.15
CA LEU A 243 -3.06 12.63 6.45
C LEU A 243 -2.72 12.01 5.08
N VAL A 244 -1.71 12.55 4.39
CA VAL A 244 -1.19 11.97 3.14
C VAL A 244 -0.62 10.57 3.42
N LEU A 245 0.17 10.40 4.50
CA LEU A 245 0.70 9.09 4.89
C LEU A 245 -0.42 8.09 5.20
N THR A 246 -1.45 8.53 5.91
CA THR A 246 -2.63 7.69 6.19
C THR A 246 -3.35 7.29 4.90
N ALA A 247 -3.59 8.23 3.98
CA ALA A 247 -4.28 7.95 2.71
C ALA A 247 -3.54 6.93 1.83
N PHE A 248 -2.24 6.78 2.03
CA PHE A 248 -1.39 5.81 1.35
C PHE A 248 -0.90 4.67 2.26
N ALA A 249 -1.47 4.52 3.46
CA ALA A 249 -1.12 3.44 4.37
C ALA A 249 -1.43 2.04 3.80
N THR A 250 -2.33 1.97 2.84
CA THR A 250 -2.72 0.74 2.15
C THR A 250 -2.45 0.87 0.64
N PRO A 251 -1.85 -0.11 -0.02
CA PRO A 251 -1.61 -0.11 -1.46
C PRO A 251 -2.89 -0.51 -2.22
N LEU A 252 -3.94 0.33 -2.13
CA LEU A 252 -5.28 0.01 -2.63
C LEU A 252 -5.35 -0.35 -4.12
N GLY A 253 -4.54 0.30 -4.97
CA GLY A 253 -4.55 -0.02 -6.39
C GLY A 253 -4.05 -1.44 -6.67
N MET A 254 -2.94 -1.84 -6.03
CA MET A 254 -2.45 -3.21 -6.07
C MET A 254 -3.50 -4.19 -5.50
N PHE A 255 -4.09 -3.86 -4.35
CA PHE A 255 -5.14 -4.67 -3.74
C PHE A 255 -6.30 -4.92 -4.71
N LEU A 256 -6.76 -3.91 -5.44
CA LEU A 256 -7.83 -4.05 -6.42
C LEU A 256 -7.42 -4.95 -7.60
N LEU A 257 -6.18 -4.84 -8.10
CA LEU A 257 -5.67 -5.71 -9.15
C LEU A 257 -5.65 -7.17 -8.69
N THR A 258 -5.09 -7.45 -7.53
CA THR A 258 -4.92 -8.82 -7.03
C THR A 258 -6.20 -9.42 -6.46
N ARG A 259 -7.13 -8.60 -5.95
CA ARG A 259 -8.36 -9.07 -5.31
C ARG A 259 -9.56 -9.18 -6.26
N VAL A 260 -9.61 -8.31 -7.25
CA VAL A 260 -10.77 -8.19 -8.16
C VAL A 260 -10.37 -8.56 -9.59
N THR A 261 -9.36 -7.86 -10.15
CA THR A 261 -9.08 -7.98 -11.58
C THR A 261 -8.50 -9.36 -11.95
N MET A 262 -7.48 -9.82 -11.22
CA MET A 262 -6.85 -11.12 -11.52
C MET A 262 -7.81 -12.31 -11.36
N PRO A 263 -8.54 -12.45 -10.23
CA PRO A 263 -9.41 -13.62 -10.03
C PRO A 263 -10.68 -13.61 -10.91
N LEU A 264 -11.22 -12.43 -11.20
CA LEU A 264 -12.46 -12.33 -11.98
C LEU A 264 -12.22 -12.26 -13.50
N PHE A 265 -11.02 -11.86 -13.94
CA PHE A 265 -10.71 -11.64 -15.36
C PHE A 265 -9.29 -12.12 -15.70
N PRO A 266 -8.96 -13.40 -15.49
CA PRO A 266 -7.62 -13.92 -15.71
C PRO A 266 -7.16 -13.78 -17.16
N GLU A 267 -8.04 -14.03 -18.13
CA GLU A 267 -7.74 -13.88 -19.57
C GLU A 267 -7.40 -12.44 -19.94
N LEU A 268 -8.18 -11.47 -19.41
CA LEU A 268 -7.88 -10.05 -19.62
C LEU A 268 -6.51 -9.71 -19.05
N PHE A 269 -6.20 -10.21 -17.85
CA PHE A 269 -4.94 -9.89 -17.18
C PHE A 269 -3.76 -10.44 -17.97
N THR A 270 -3.85 -11.67 -18.45
CA THR A 270 -2.85 -12.31 -19.32
C THR A 270 -2.70 -11.53 -20.65
N ALA A 271 -3.80 -11.14 -21.28
CA ALA A 271 -3.77 -10.35 -22.53
C ALA A 271 -3.20 -8.94 -22.33
N ALA A 272 -3.35 -8.35 -21.13
CA ALA A 272 -2.81 -7.04 -20.81
C ALA A 272 -1.33 -7.05 -20.39
N MET A 273 -0.76 -8.21 -20.07
CA MET A 273 0.62 -8.37 -19.58
C MET A 273 1.67 -7.69 -20.49
N PRO A 274 1.62 -7.80 -21.85
CA PRO A 274 2.56 -7.13 -22.73
C PRO A 274 2.56 -5.59 -22.59
N ILE A 275 1.51 -5.01 -21.99
CA ILE A 275 1.38 -3.58 -21.72
C ILE A 275 1.74 -3.30 -20.25
N LEU A 276 1.26 -4.12 -19.31
CA LEU A 276 1.43 -3.88 -17.88
C LEU A 276 2.89 -3.99 -17.44
N LEU A 277 3.65 -4.95 -17.97
CA LEU A 277 5.06 -5.13 -17.61
C LEU A 277 5.92 -3.94 -18.04
N PRO A 278 5.94 -3.53 -19.34
CA PRO A 278 6.66 -2.33 -19.74
C PRO A 278 6.19 -1.06 -19.03
N LEU A 279 4.90 -0.93 -18.75
CA LEU A 279 4.33 0.19 -18.01
C LEU A 279 4.87 0.25 -16.58
N GLY A 280 4.97 -0.91 -15.89
CA GLY A 280 5.58 -1.03 -14.57
C GLY A 280 7.05 -0.61 -14.59
N LEU A 281 7.84 -1.15 -15.50
CA LEU A 281 9.27 -0.82 -15.66
C LEU A 281 9.49 0.66 -15.98
N LEU A 282 8.69 1.22 -16.88
CA LEU A 282 8.74 2.64 -17.23
C LEU A 282 8.40 3.50 -16.00
N THR A 283 7.35 3.14 -15.26
CA THR A 283 6.94 3.83 -14.03
C THR A 283 8.05 3.81 -12.99
N ALA A 284 8.68 2.64 -12.79
CA ALA A 284 9.76 2.46 -11.83
C ALA A 284 10.97 3.34 -12.19
N THR A 285 11.48 3.22 -13.41
CA THR A 285 12.66 3.94 -13.87
C THR A 285 12.43 5.45 -13.94
N TYR A 286 11.29 5.88 -14.49
CA TYR A 286 10.88 7.28 -14.56
C TYR A 286 10.81 7.91 -13.15
N GLY A 287 10.18 7.23 -12.21
CA GLY A 287 10.08 7.70 -10.83
C GLY A 287 11.45 7.87 -10.18
N ALA A 288 12.36 6.90 -10.34
CA ALA A 288 13.71 6.94 -9.79
C ALA A 288 14.54 8.09 -10.38
N ILE A 289 14.54 8.27 -11.70
CA ILE A 289 15.28 9.35 -12.38
C ILE A 289 14.76 10.73 -11.91
N LEU A 290 13.45 10.92 -11.83
CA LEU A 290 12.90 12.21 -11.40
C LEU A 290 13.08 12.45 -9.89
N ALA A 291 13.09 11.42 -9.07
CA ALA A 291 13.41 11.54 -7.64
C ALA A 291 14.84 12.09 -7.43
N MET A 292 15.81 11.62 -8.24
CA MET A 292 17.21 12.06 -8.17
C MET A 292 17.37 13.55 -8.50
N ALA A 293 16.52 14.09 -9.38
CA ALA A 293 16.54 15.50 -9.78
C ALA A 293 15.88 16.46 -8.78
N GLN A 294 15.29 15.96 -7.69
CA GLN A 294 14.59 16.83 -6.75
C GLN A 294 15.51 17.45 -5.71
N TYR A 295 15.21 18.68 -5.34
CA TYR A 295 15.86 19.40 -4.24
C TYR A 295 14.99 19.47 -2.98
N ASP A 296 13.70 19.19 -3.09
CA ASP A 296 12.76 19.09 -1.96
C ASP A 296 12.56 17.63 -1.56
N LEU A 297 12.76 17.33 -0.28
CA LEU A 297 12.66 15.94 0.24
C LEU A 297 11.26 15.34 0.12
N ARG A 298 10.19 16.17 0.20
CA ARG A 298 8.81 15.67 0.06
C ARG A 298 8.51 15.32 -1.39
N ARG A 299 8.98 16.15 -2.34
CA ARG A 299 8.86 15.89 -3.78
C ARG A 299 9.67 14.65 -4.17
N MET A 300 10.90 14.55 -3.66
CA MET A 300 11.76 13.37 -3.85
C MET A 300 11.05 12.10 -3.39
N LEU A 301 10.49 12.10 -2.18
CA LEU A 301 9.76 10.96 -1.63
C LEU A 301 8.49 10.64 -2.45
N GLY A 302 7.85 11.65 -3.05
CA GLY A 302 6.73 11.47 -3.97
C GLY A 302 7.13 10.71 -5.25
N TYR A 303 8.24 11.09 -5.89
CA TYR A 303 8.77 10.39 -7.08
C TYR A 303 9.36 9.02 -6.73
N PHE A 304 10.03 8.89 -5.59
CA PHE A 304 10.45 7.60 -5.06
C PHE A 304 9.24 6.65 -4.87
N TRP A 305 8.12 7.15 -4.35
CA TRP A 305 6.88 6.37 -4.26
C TRP A 305 6.36 5.91 -5.61
N ILE A 306 6.39 6.78 -6.64
CA ILE A 306 6.00 6.41 -8.01
C ILE A 306 6.89 5.27 -8.52
N SER A 307 8.21 5.35 -8.30
CA SER A 307 9.14 4.27 -8.63
C SER A 307 8.73 2.95 -8.00
N GLN A 308 8.39 2.95 -6.71
CA GLN A 308 7.98 1.74 -5.99
C GLN A 308 6.65 1.14 -6.52
N GLN A 309 5.71 1.97 -7.00
CA GLN A 309 4.50 1.46 -7.66
C GLN A 309 4.81 0.74 -8.96
N GLY A 310 5.84 1.16 -9.67
CA GLY A 310 6.35 0.47 -10.86
C GLY A 310 6.87 -0.93 -10.56
N PHE A 311 7.61 -1.11 -9.45
CA PHE A 311 8.06 -2.43 -8.98
C PHE A 311 6.87 -3.36 -8.65
N LEU A 312 5.85 -2.83 -7.95
CA LEU A 312 4.64 -3.58 -7.66
C LEU A 312 3.96 -4.08 -8.94
N LEU A 313 3.80 -3.18 -9.92
CA LEU A 313 3.16 -3.53 -11.18
C LEU A 313 3.98 -4.53 -11.99
N ALA A 314 5.30 -4.37 -12.04
CA ALA A 314 6.19 -5.30 -12.74
C ALA A 314 6.17 -6.71 -12.11
N GLY A 315 6.19 -6.79 -10.77
CA GLY A 315 6.11 -8.07 -10.07
C GLY A 315 4.77 -8.78 -10.27
N ILE A 316 3.65 -8.05 -10.24
CA ILE A 316 2.32 -8.62 -10.54
C ILE A 316 2.25 -9.07 -12.01
N ALA A 317 2.79 -8.25 -12.94
CA ALA A 317 2.77 -8.56 -14.36
C ALA A 317 3.71 -9.71 -14.76
N ALA A 318 4.60 -10.18 -13.89
CA ALA A 318 5.38 -11.39 -14.11
C ALA A 318 4.49 -12.66 -14.17
N MET A 319 3.26 -12.62 -13.63
CA MET A 319 2.24 -13.67 -13.71
C MET A 319 2.73 -15.05 -13.20
N ASN A 320 3.66 -15.06 -12.28
CA ASN A 320 4.16 -16.28 -11.65
C ASN A 320 4.28 -16.13 -10.13
N ALA A 321 4.42 -17.25 -9.43
CA ALA A 321 4.42 -17.30 -7.98
C ALA A 321 5.50 -16.39 -7.32
N PRO A 322 6.78 -16.41 -7.76
CA PRO A 322 7.77 -15.50 -7.20
C PRO A 322 7.45 -14.03 -7.43
N GLY A 323 7.11 -13.64 -8.68
CA GLY A 323 6.85 -12.25 -9.04
C GLY A 323 5.68 -11.63 -8.29
N VAL A 324 4.52 -12.31 -8.28
CA VAL A 324 3.32 -11.85 -7.55
C VAL A 324 3.60 -11.77 -6.06
N SER A 325 4.28 -12.75 -5.52
CA SER A 325 4.63 -12.79 -4.10
C SER A 325 5.62 -11.73 -3.69
N GLY A 326 6.62 -11.51 -4.54
CA GLY A 326 7.57 -10.42 -4.38
C GLY A 326 6.84 -9.07 -4.36
N ALA A 327 5.88 -8.85 -5.26
CA ALA A 327 5.06 -7.63 -5.28
C ALA A 327 4.24 -7.44 -4.00
N LEU A 328 3.59 -8.50 -3.49
CA LEU A 328 2.81 -8.43 -2.24
C LEU A 328 3.69 -8.06 -1.04
N ILE A 329 4.85 -8.69 -0.90
CA ILE A 329 5.82 -8.39 0.16
C ILE A 329 6.41 -6.98 -0.02
N HIS A 330 6.71 -6.59 -1.27
CA HIS A 330 7.22 -5.26 -1.61
C HIS A 330 6.24 -4.14 -1.23
N ALA A 331 4.95 -4.37 -1.43
CA ALA A 331 3.91 -3.44 -1.02
C ALA A 331 3.96 -3.13 0.49
N ILE A 332 4.15 -4.17 1.32
CA ILE A 332 4.28 -4.03 2.78
C ILE A 332 5.53 -3.23 3.12
N GLY A 333 6.69 -3.65 2.61
CA GLY A 333 7.97 -3.00 2.87
C GLY A 333 7.97 -1.53 2.48
N THR A 334 7.45 -1.23 1.29
CA THR A 334 7.41 0.13 0.73
C THR A 334 6.56 1.09 1.56
N VAL A 335 5.40 0.66 2.04
CA VAL A 335 4.52 1.50 2.86
C VAL A 335 5.18 1.81 4.21
N VAL A 336 5.85 0.83 4.83
CA VAL A 336 6.60 1.00 6.09
C VAL A 336 7.78 1.96 5.91
N VAL A 337 8.62 1.74 4.90
CA VAL A 337 9.78 2.59 4.57
C VAL A 337 9.34 4.03 4.31
N ARG A 338 8.36 4.21 3.43
CA ARG A 338 7.84 5.54 3.09
C ARG A 338 7.35 6.28 4.32
N THR A 339 6.63 5.60 5.20
CA THR A 339 6.12 6.19 6.43
C THR A 339 7.27 6.63 7.34
N GLY A 340 8.25 5.78 7.55
CA GLY A 340 9.43 6.10 8.35
C GLY A 340 10.20 7.30 7.81
N LEU A 341 10.55 7.29 6.53
CA LEU A 341 11.24 8.40 5.87
C LEU A 341 10.43 9.70 5.92
N ALA A 342 9.13 9.66 5.65
CA ALA A 342 8.28 10.84 5.68
C ALA A 342 8.10 11.41 7.10
N LEU A 343 8.05 10.57 8.13
CA LEU A 343 8.02 11.03 9.53
C LEU A 343 9.34 11.71 9.91
N LEU A 344 10.49 11.18 9.48
CA LEU A 344 11.80 11.81 9.69
C LEU A 344 11.90 13.15 8.92
N ILE A 345 11.48 13.19 7.65
CA ILE A 345 11.41 14.42 6.86
C ILE A 345 10.49 15.46 7.52
N GLY A 346 9.33 15.02 8.02
CA GLY A 346 8.44 15.87 8.80
C GLY A 346 9.07 16.36 10.10
N GLY A 347 9.94 15.56 10.72
CA GLY A 347 10.76 15.92 11.87
C GLY A 347 11.82 16.98 11.52
N ILE A 348 12.48 16.87 10.36
CA ILE A 348 13.41 17.87 9.83
C ILE A 348 12.65 19.19 9.59
N ASP A 349 11.56 19.15 8.83
CA ASP A 349 10.73 20.33 8.55
C ASP A 349 10.21 21.01 9.83
N ALA A 350 9.86 20.21 10.84
CA ALA A 350 9.38 20.74 12.12
C ALA A 350 10.46 21.55 12.86
N ARG A 351 11.72 21.28 12.64
CA ARG A 351 12.89 21.87 13.33
C ARG A 351 13.55 22.97 12.52
N THR A 352 13.64 22.79 11.21
CA THR A 352 14.35 23.72 10.29
C THR A 352 13.42 24.67 9.56
N GLY A 353 12.12 24.33 9.45
CA GLY A 353 11.15 25.08 8.64
C GLY A 353 11.32 24.87 7.14
N THR A 354 12.16 23.92 6.69
CA THR A 354 12.41 23.65 5.28
C THR A 354 12.68 22.19 5.00
N THR A 355 12.33 21.74 3.79
CA THR A 355 12.68 20.43 3.24
C THR A 355 13.61 20.54 2.02
N ASP A 356 14.06 21.76 1.68
CA ASP A 356 14.98 22.01 0.57
C ASP A 356 16.42 21.60 0.97
N VAL A 357 16.95 20.55 0.34
CA VAL A 357 18.28 19.99 0.64
C VAL A 357 19.43 21.00 0.40
N ARG A 358 19.21 22.05 -0.43
CA ARG A 358 20.22 23.08 -0.69
C ARG A 358 20.40 24.00 0.53
N ARG A 359 19.43 24.05 1.44
CA ARG A 359 19.42 24.84 2.67
C ARG A 359 19.76 24.02 3.90
N LEU A 360 19.88 22.70 3.74
CA LEU A 360 20.20 21.75 4.80
C LEU A 360 21.66 21.28 4.65
N GLY A 361 22.28 20.84 5.74
CA GLY A 361 23.61 20.23 5.73
C GLY A 361 24.15 20.03 7.14
N GLY A 362 25.03 19.04 7.31
CA GLY A 362 25.72 18.77 8.58
C GLY A 362 24.83 18.34 9.75
N LEU A 363 23.59 17.92 9.50
CA LEU A 363 22.63 17.55 10.54
C LEU A 363 23.10 16.34 11.39
N VAL A 364 24.04 15.54 10.92
CA VAL A 364 24.60 14.42 11.69
C VAL A 364 25.24 14.89 13.00
N ARG A 365 25.78 16.12 13.03
CA ARG A 365 26.44 16.67 14.22
C ARG A 365 25.45 17.05 15.32
N THR A 366 24.24 17.47 14.94
CA THR A 366 23.22 17.97 15.88
C THR A 366 22.11 16.94 16.13
N ALA A 367 21.82 16.07 15.14
CA ALA A 367 20.77 15.06 15.19
C ALA A 367 21.28 13.67 14.70
N PRO A 368 22.26 13.05 15.39
CA PRO A 368 22.84 11.77 14.97
C PRO A 368 21.82 10.63 14.94
N ARG A 369 20.85 10.60 15.85
CA ARG A 369 19.81 9.55 15.87
C ARG A 369 18.88 9.68 14.68
N MET A 370 18.56 10.90 14.25
CA MET A 370 17.77 11.15 13.05
C MET A 370 18.53 10.71 11.79
N ALA A 371 19.83 11.00 11.72
CA ALA A 371 20.70 10.55 10.64
C ALA A 371 20.77 9.02 10.57
N THR A 372 20.98 8.34 11.69
CA THR A 372 20.99 6.88 11.77
C THR A 372 19.63 6.30 11.34
N GLY A 373 18.51 6.83 11.86
CA GLY A 373 17.18 6.37 11.48
C GLY A 373 16.90 6.54 9.99
N PHE A 374 17.29 7.67 9.39
CA PHE A 374 17.16 7.90 7.96
C PHE A 374 17.99 6.91 7.14
N LEU A 375 19.26 6.71 7.51
CA LEU A 375 20.16 5.78 6.82
C LEU A 375 19.64 4.34 6.87
N LEU A 376 19.21 3.86 8.05
CA LEU A 376 18.69 2.51 8.22
C LEU A 376 17.43 2.27 7.38
N LEU A 377 16.49 3.23 7.36
CA LEU A 377 15.30 3.16 6.53
C LEU A 377 15.63 3.27 5.03
N ALA A 378 16.60 4.09 4.66
CA ALA A 378 17.10 4.20 3.30
C ALA A 378 17.73 2.88 2.83
N MET A 379 18.54 2.24 3.66
CA MET A 379 19.12 0.92 3.37
C MET A 379 18.02 -0.14 3.20
N ALA A 380 17.02 -0.16 4.06
CA ALA A 380 15.88 -1.08 3.93
C ALA A 380 15.06 -0.81 2.65
N ALA A 381 15.00 0.44 2.20
CA ALA A 381 14.30 0.84 0.98
C ALA A 381 14.96 0.36 -0.32
N VAL A 382 16.26 0.10 -0.27
CA VAL A 382 17.07 -0.37 -1.42
C VAL A 382 17.40 -1.86 -1.33
N GLY A 383 16.64 -2.61 -0.56
CA GLY A 383 16.81 -4.04 -0.48
C GLY A 383 18.14 -4.47 0.14
N SER A 384 18.64 -3.80 1.20
CA SER A 384 19.83 -4.29 1.90
C SER A 384 19.60 -5.69 2.49
N PRO A 385 20.59 -6.60 2.42
CA PRO A 385 20.49 -7.95 2.97
C PRO A 385 19.96 -7.96 4.42
N GLY A 386 19.02 -8.88 4.70
CA GLY A 386 18.36 -9.00 6.00
C GLY A 386 17.13 -8.10 6.18
N THR A 387 16.79 -7.27 5.21
CA THR A 387 15.55 -6.46 5.24
C THR A 387 14.47 -7.04 4.35
N LEU A 388 13.22 -6.67 4.63
CA LEU A 388 12.06 -7.09 3.84
C LEU A 388 12.15 -6.63 2.37
N GLY A 389 12.79 -5.48 2.12
CA GLY A 389 13.07 -4.97 0.78
C GLY A 389 13.90 -5.95 -0.05
N PHE A 390 14.96 -6.54 0.53
CA PHE A 390 15.78 -7.54 -0.14
C PHE A 390 14.97 -8.76 -0.59
N VAL A 391 14.20 -9.33 0.33
CA VAL A 391 13.36 -10.52 0.03
C VAL A 391 12.36 -10.22 -1.08
N SER A 392 11.73 -9.05 -1.05
CA SER A 392 10.72 -8.69 -2.04
C SER A 392 11.30 -8.42 -3.43
N GLU A 393 12.43 -7.71 -3.50
CA GLU A 393 13.10 -7.40 -4.78
C GLU A 393 13.71 -8.65 -5.41
N ASP A 394 14.32 -9.52 -4.60
CA ASP A 394 14.86 -10.81 -5.06
C ASP A 394 13.76 -11.67 -5.69
N LEU A 395 12.60 -11.78 -5.04
CA LEU A 395 11.46 -12.52 -5.58
C LEU A 395 10.90 -11.89 -6.86
N ILE A 396 10.84 -10.56 -6.99
CA ILE A 396 10.43 -9.89 -8.22
C ILE A 396 11.41 -10.21 -9.34
N VAL A 397 12.72 -10.11 -9.06
CA VAL A 397 13.78 -10.42 -10.05
C VAL A 397 13.72 -11.87 -10.46
N GLN A 398 13.59 -12.83 -9.53
CA GLN A 398 13.40 -14.25 -9.84
C GLN A 398 12.19 -14.47 -10.74
N GLY A 399 11.04 -13.83 -10.41
CA GLY A 399 9.83 -13.95 -11.21
C GLY A 399 9.97 -13.42 -12.64
N LEU A 400 10.87 -12.48 -12.88
CA LEU A 400 11.11 -11.90 -14.21
C LEU A 400 12.23 -12.61 -14.99
N LEU A 401 13.17 -13.27 -14.29
CA LEU A 401 14.43 -13.72 -14.88
C LEU A 401 14.23 -14.74 -16.00
N ASP A 402 13.35 -15.72 -15.79
CA ASP A 402 13.19 -16.86 -16.71
C ASP A 402 12.57 -16.47 -18.08
N HIS A 403 11.63 -15.53 -18.07
CA HIS A 403 10.88 -15.16 -19.27
C HIS A 403 11.11 -13.72 -19.74
N HIS A 404 11.66 -12.85 -18.89
CA HIS A 404 11.81 -11.43 -19.12
C HIS A 404 13.13 -10.89 -18.58
N SER A 405 14.27 -11.47 -18.97
CA SER A 405 15.60 -11.14 -18.44
C SER A 405 15.93 -9.64 -18.52
N ILE A 406 15.54 -8.94 -19.60
CA ILE A 406 15.71 -7.49 -19.73
C ILE A 406 14.91 -6.74 -18.65
N ALA A 407 13.71 -7.21 -18.33
CA ALA A 407 12.90 -6.64 -17.26
C ALA A 407 13.55 -6.83 -15.89
N ALA A 408 14.10 -8.02 -15.62
CA ALA A 408 14.84 -8.30 -14.38
C ALA A 408 16.06 -7.36 -14.23
N VAL A 409 16.85 -7.19 -15.30
CA VAL A 409 17.98 -6.23 -15.28
C VAL A 409 17.50 -4.80 -15.07
N THR A 410 16.38 -4.40 -15.70
CA THR A 410 15.81 -3.06 -15.53
C THR A 410 15.38 -2.82 -14.07
N VAL A 411 14.81 -3.82 -13.41
CA VAL A 411 14.48 -3.76 -11.97
C VAL A 411 15.73 -3.53 -11.15
N LEU A 412 16.80 -4.32 -11.34
CA LEU A 412 18.08 -4.17 -10.62
C LEU A 412 18.72 -2.79 -10.83
N VAL A 413 18.75 -2.29 -12.07
CA VAL A 413 19.25 -0.94 -12.37
C VAL A 413 18.40 0.12 -11.65
N THR A 414 17.10 -0.03 -11.63
CA THR A 414 16.20 0.92 -10.97
C THR A 414 16.34 0.89 -9.45
N THR A 415 16.58 -0.29 -8.85
CA THR A 415 16.94 -0.42 -7.44
C THR A 415 18.21 0.37 -7.13
N ALA A 416 19.25 0.24 -7.95
CA ALA A 416 20.48 1.00 -7.79
C ALA A 416 20.24 2.52 -7.92
N LEU A 417 19.42 2.97 -8.86
CA LEU A 417 19.02 4.39 -8.98
C LEU A 417 18.29 4.88 -7.74
N ASN A 418 17.36 4.11 -7.19
CA ASN A 418 16.67 4.44 -5.94
C ASN A 418 17.65 4.54 -4.75
N GLY A 419 18.66 3.66 -4.73
CA GLY A 419 19.77 3.73 -3.75
C GLY A 419 20.54 5.04 -3.85
N ILE A 420 20.91 5.44 -5.06
CA ILE A 420 21.59 6.72 -5.30
C ILE A 420 20.72 7.89 -4.84
N VAL A 421 19.42 7.89 -5.12
CA VAL A 421 18.48 8.94 -4.67
C VAL A 421 18.53 9.13 -3.16
N LEU A 422 18.37 8.05 -2.41
CA LEU A 422 18.31 8.10 -0.94
C LEU A 422 19.70 8.40 -0.34
N PHE A 423 20.76 7.89 -0.92
CA PHE A 423 22.12 8.19 -0.49
C PHE A 423 22.48 9.67 -0.73
N LEU A 424 22.17 10.24 -1.89
CA LEU A 424 22.36 11.66 -2.19
C LEU A 424 21.54 12.54 -1.23
N ALA A 425 20.31 12.17 -0.92
CA ALA A 425 19.51 12.87 0.07
C ALA A 425 20.17 12.83 1.46
N PHE A 426 20.62 11.65 1.89
CA PHE A 426 21.35 11.48 3.14
C PHE A 426 22.62 12.34 3.18
N GLN A 427 23.45 12.26 2.13
CA GLN A 427 24.69 13.02 2.03
C GLN A 427 24.45 14.53 2.12
N ARG A 428 23.49 15.04 1.35
CA ARG A 428 23.19 16.49 1.30
C ARG A 428 22.65 17.01 2.62
N VAL A 429 21.80 16.25 3.29
CA VAL A 429 21.11 16.67 4.52
C VAL A 429 21.97 16.47 5.75
N PHE A 430 22.62 15.32 5.86
CA PHE A 430 23.29 14.93 7.11
C PHE A 430 24.79 15.14 7.09
N LEU A 431 25.47 14.96 5.94
CA LEU A 431 26.94 15.05 5.83
C LEU A 431 27.44 16.37 5.19
N GLY A 432 26.62 17.04 4.40
CA GLY A 432 27.00 18.26 3.67
C GLY A 432 27.43 19.40 4.60
N ASP A 433 28.35 20.22 4.13
CA ASP A 433 28.89 21.39 4.87
C ASP A 433 27.99 22.62 4.77
N GLY A 434 26.70 22.53 4.72
CA GLY A 434 25.74 23.65 4.78
C GLY A 434 26.01 24.89 3.89
N GLY A 435 27.22 25.03 3.37
CA GLY A 435 27.72 26.17 2.63
C GLY A 435 27.96 25.96 1.13
N THR A 436 27.81 24.76 0.59
CA THR A 436 28.14 24.41 -0.80
C THR A 436 27.23 25.10 -1.83
N PHE A 437 26.10 25.64 -1.41
CA PHE A 437 25.13 26.30 -2.28
C PHE A 437 24.73 27.73 -1.85
N GLY A 438 25.57 28.41 -1.05
CA GLY A 438 25.35 29.84 -0.73
C GLY A 438 24.24 30.14 0.28
N ALA A 439 23.58 29.14 0.83
CA ALA A 439 22.66 29.31 1.95
C ALA A 439 23.40 28.89 3.21
N GLY A 440 23.76 29.86 4.05
CA GLY A 440 24.42 29.62 5.33
C GLY A 440 23.70 28.57 6.18
N PRO A 441 24.39 27.87 7.09
CA PRO A 441 23.82 26.79 7.87
C PRO A 441 22.66 27.32 8.71
N LEU A 442 21.43 26.89 8.40
CA LEU A 442 20.24 27.15 9.22
C LEU A 442 20.35 26.48 10.59
N VAL A 443 21.42 25.69 10.84
CA VAL A 443 21.51 24.74 11.93
C VAL A 443 22.76 24.89 12.77
N SER A 444 23.21 26.10 12.99
CA SER A 444 24.24 26.38 14.02
C SER A 444 23.66 26.68 15.42
N SER A 445 22.33 26.52 15.60
CA SER A 445 21.76 26.79 16.91
C SER A 445 21.93 25.58 17.84
N PRO A 446 22.45 25.78 19.07
CA PRO A 446 22.58 24.71 20.07
C PRO A 446 21.24 24.10 20.53
N GLN A 447 20.13 24.57 20.02
CA GLN A 447 18.76 24.20 20.40
C GLN A 447 18.07 23.24 19.42
N PHE A 448 18.76 22.66 18.43
CA PHE A 448 18.18 21.69 17.52
C PHE A 448 18.03 20.33 18.24
N PRO A 449 16.84 19.95 18.74
CA PRO A 449 16.69 18.68 19.43
C PRO A 449 16.72 17.53 18.43
N ASP A 450 17.50 16.48 18.73
CA ASP A 450 17.46 15.21 18.01
C ASP A 450 16.08 14.54 18.14
N LEU A 451 15.91 13.32 17.67
CA LEU A 451 14.65 12.59 17.75
C LEU A 451 14.07 12.59 19.17
N LEU A 452 12.85 13.05 19.29
CA LEU A 452 12.07 12.90 20.50
C LEU A 452 11.82 11.41 20.82
N PRO A 453 11.66 11.01 22.10
CA PRO A 453 11.43 9.61 22.44
C PRO A 453 10.34 8.93 21.61
N ARG A 454 9.21 9.61 21.37
CA ARG A 454 8.11 9.11 20.55
C ARG A 454 8.49 8.90 19.07
N GLU A 455 9.29 9.79 18.49
CA GLU A 455 9.79 9.71 17.11
C GLU A 455 10.80 8.56 16.97
N ARG A 456 11.70 8.46 17.96
CA ARG A 456 12.74 7.43 18.01
C ARG A 456 12.14 6.03 18.09
N TRP A 457 11.21 5.80 19.02
CA TRP A 457 10.63 4.47 19.19
C TRP A 457 9.80 4.03 17.98
N VAL A 458 9.10 4.97 17.33
CA VAL A 458 8.40 4.68 16.08
C VAL A 458 9.38 4.34 14.96
N ALA A 459 10.48 5.10 14.80
CA ALA A 459 11.49 4.80 13.79
C ALA A 459 12.15 3.43 14.03
N VAL A 460 12.46 3.09 15.29
CA VAL A 460 13.00 1.77 15.68
C VAL A 460 11.99 0.66 15.41
N ALA A 461 10.71 0.87 15.71
CA ALA A 461 9.65 -0.13 15.47
C ALA A 461 9.44 -0.38 13.97
N LEU A 462 9.41 0.69 13.14
CA LEU A 462 9.27 0.55 11.70
C LEU A 462 10.48 -0.16 11.06
N PHE A 463 11.70 0.21 11.46
CA PHE A 463 12.90 -0.49 10.99
C PHE A 463 12.95 -1.93 11.51
N GLY A 464 12.60 -2.15 12.78
CA GLY A 464 12.53 -3.50 13.38
C GLY A 464 11.53 -4.41 12.64
N LEU A 465 10.39 -3.87 12.19
CA LEU A 465 9.42 -4.61 11.37
C LEU A 465 10.03 -5.02 10.01
N LEU A 466 10.77 -4.11 9.36
CA LEU A 466 11.46 -4.40 8.09
C LEU A 466 12.54 -5.45 8.25
N LEU A 467 13.28 -5.38 9.35
CA LEU A 467 14.34 -6.34 9.67
C LEU A 467 13.75 -7.71 10.06
N ALA A 468 12.72 -7.73 10.89
CA ALA A 468 12.05 -8.97 11.29
C ALA A 468 11.43 -9.69 10.08
N GLY A 469 10.75 -8.95 9.20
CA GLY A 469 10.18 -9.50 7.97
C GLY A 469 11.24 -10.00 6.98
N GLY A 470 12.44 -9.41 6.97
CA GLY A 470 13.55 -9.86 6.12
C GLY A 470 14.30 -11.07 6.70
N LEU A 471 14.48 -11.13 8.02
CA LEU A 471 15.16 -12.25 8.69
C LEU A 471 14.24 -13.47 8.87
N LEU A 472 12.95 -13.24 9.04
CA LEU A 472 11.93 -14.27 9.26
C LEU A 472 10.82 -14.15 8.21
N PRO A 473 11.09 -14.35 6.92
CA PRO A 473 10.11 -14.18 5.87
C PRO A 473 9.06 -15.30 5.84
N ALA A 474 9.32 -16.46 6.48
CA ALA A 474 8.47 -17.65 6.41
C ALA A 474 6.99 -17.39 6.71
N PRO A 475 6.58 -16.62 7.76
CA PRO A 475 5.16 -16.35 7.99
C PRO A 475 4.50 -15.53 6.86
N LEU A 476 5.24 -14.58 6.28
CA LEU A 476 4.75 -13.78 5.14
C LEU A 476 4.69 -14.61 3.86
N LEU A 477 5.62 -15.54 3.69
CA LEU A 477 5.66 -16.44 2.56
C LEU A 477 4.56 -17.52 2.65
N ALA A 478 4.21 -18.00 3.85
CA ALA A 478 3.13 -18.96 4.06
C ALA A 478 1.75 -18.37 3.69
N VAL A 479 1.49 -17.13 4.11
CA VAL A 479 0.27 -16.40 3.71
C VAL A 479 0.22 -16.19 2.19
N ARG A 480 1.36 -16.02 1.57
CA ARG A 480 1.53 -15.92 0.14
C ARG A 480 1.07 -17.16 -0.61
N THR A 481 1.47 -18.37 -0.19
CA THR A 481 1.09 -19.59 -0.89
C THR A 481 -0.41 -19.71 -1.02
N SER A 482 -1.17 -19.35 0.01
CA SER A 482 -2.63 -19.36 -0.04
C SER A 482 -3.24 -18.38 -1.07
N VAL A 483 -2.64 -17.20 -1.28
CA VAL A 483 -3.08 -16.23 -2.31
C VAL A 483 -2.68 -16.70 -3.70
N VAL A 484 -1.45 -17.18 -3.83
CA VAL A 484 -0.92 -17.68 -5.11
C VAL A 484 -1.63 -18.97 -5.52
N ASP A 485 -1.89 -19.90 -4.59
CA ASP A 485 -2.59 -21.16 -4.86
C ASP A 485 -4.06 -20.92 -5.27
N ALA A 486 -4.71 -19.87 -4.75
CA ALA A 486 -6.02 -19.47 -5.24
C ALA A 486 -5.98 -18.88 -6.65
N LEU A 487 -4.87 -18.27 -7.05
CA LEU A 487 -4.64 -17.85 -8.43
C LEU A 487 -4.33 -19.04 -9.34
N HIS A 488 -3.69 -20.10 -8.83
CA HIS A 488 -3.37 -21.34 -9.57
C HIS A 488 -4.59 -22.25 -9.81
N GLY A 489 -5.62 -22.19 -8.99
CA GLY A 489 -6.89 -22.88 -9.26
C GLY A 489 -7.58 -22.38 -10.54
N ILE A 490 -7.08 -21.29 -11.11
CA ILE A 490 -7.33 -20.81 -12.46
C ILE A 490 -6.13 -21.29 -13.28
N GLU A 491 -6.28 -22.30 -14.13
CA GLU A 491 -5.22 -22.77 -15.05
C GLU A 491 -4.63 -21.58 -15.81
N MET A 492 -3.54 -21.02 -15.31
CA MET A 492 -2.81 -19.98 -16.02
C MET A 492 -1.85 -20.68 -16.99
N PRO A 493 -1.96 -20.45 -18.33
CA PRO A 493 -1.04 -21.01 -19.30
C PRO A 493 0.40 -20.54 -18.96
N GLY A 494 1.26 -21.48 -18.59
CA GLY A 494 2.68 -21.21 -18.26
C GLY A 494 3.10 -21.54 -16.82
N LEU A 495 2.18 -21.96 -15.93
CA LEU A 495 2.48 -22.36 -14.56
C LEU A 495 2.36 -23.88 -14.32
N ALA A 496 2.50 -24.71 -15.37
CA ALA A 496 2.71 -26.14 -15.18
C ALA A 496 3.96 -26.33 -14.31
N ALA A 497 3.76 -26.92 -13.12
CA ALA A 497 4.87 -27.37 -12.29
C ALA A 497 5.84 -28.21 -13.15
N PRO A 498 7.15 -28.12 -12.93
CA PRO A 498 8.07 -29.05 -13.58
C PRO A 498 7.57 -30.46 -13.29
N GLN A 499 7.17 -31.18 -14.32
CA GLN A 499 6.85 -32.61 -14.19
C GLN A 499 8.10 -33.28 -13.64
N ASP A 500 7.97 -33.89 -12.49
CA ASP A 500 8.99 -34.71 -11.86
C ASP A 500 9.32 -35.90 -12.83
N GLU A 501 10.30 -35.71 -13.68
CA GLU A 501 10.83 -36.73 -14.59
C GLU A 501 11.62 -37.84 -13.84
N SER A 502 11.40 -38.04 -12.52
CA SER A 502 12.15 -39.01 -11.73
C SER A 502 11.55 -40.42 -11.66
N HIS A 503 10.45 -40.72 -12.39
CA HIS A 503 9.86 -42.07 -12.37
C HIS A 503 9.69 -42.70 -13.77
N ALA A 504 10.73 -42.71 -14.57
CA ALA A 504 10.72 -43.55 -15.77
C ALA A 504 12.14 -44.04 -16.11
N ALA A 505 12.69 -44.97 -15.34
CA ALA A 505 13.73 -45.91 -15.82
C ALA A 505 14.04 -46.97 -14.76
N GLU A 506 13.18 -47.96 -14.63
CA GLU A 506 13.59 -49.24 -14.13
C GLU A 506 13.52 -50.23 -15.30
N PRO A 507 14.66 -50.74 -15.84
CA PRO A 507 14.63 -51.79 -16.84
C PRO A 507 14.34 -53.12 -16.13
N ALA A 508 13.25 -53.79 -16.55
CA ALA A 508 12.94 -55.13 -16.20
C ALA A 508 14.06 -56.08 -16.64
N HIS A 509 14.80 -56.66 -15.70
CA HIS A 509 15.53 -57.89 -15.91
C HIS A 509 14.55 -59.07 -15.76
N ALA A 510 14.34 -59.76 -16.83
CA ALA A 510 13.76 -61.12 -16.82
C ALA A 510 14.84 -62.13 -17.29
N PRO A 511 14.69 -63.42 -16.93
CA PRO A 511 15.73 -64.38 -16.58
C PRO A 511 16.54 -64.94 -17.72
#